data_fb1be78e126d6230c3e652c60526e32c
#
_entry.id   fb1be78e126d6230c3e652c60526e32c
#
_cell.length_a   1.000
_cell.length_b   1.000
_cell.length_c   1.000
_cell.angle_alpha   90.00
_cell.angle_beta   90.00
_cell.angle_gamma   90.00
#
_symmetry.space_group_name_H-M   'P 1'
#
loop_
_entity.id
_entity.type
_entity.pdbx_description
1 polymer ?
#
loop_
_entity_poly.entity_id
_entity_poly.type
_entity_poly.pdbx_seq_one_letter_code
_entity_poly.pdbx_strand_id
1 'polypeptide(L)'
;AKIHHRRKGEHRMSLIIELLLIGVGLSMDAFAVAVCKGLAMRKVNKKQALIIGLFFGGFQALMPFLGWALGTRFESYITNIDHWIAFILLAFIGGKMVIEAVKPEEYDEIKQMDPPLDLKEMFVLAIATSIDALAVGITFAFLQYPIVESITIIGCTTFCISIAGVYVGNFFGNKYKKRAEIVGGIILILIGVKILLEHLGILAL
;
A
#
# COMPACT_ATOMS: atom_id res chain seq x y z
N ALA A 1 -25.55 -4.34 -35.78
CA ALA A 1 -24.45 -5.10 -35.16
C ALA A 1 -23.22 -4.22 -34.84
N LYS A 2 -22.73 -3.35 -35.73
CA LYS A 2 -21.55 -2.50 -35.49
C LYS A 2 -21.70 -1.47 -34.34
N ILE A 3 -22.89 -0.87 -34.19
CA ILE A 3 -23.16 0.15 -33.15
C ILE A 3 -23.20 -0.46 -31.75
N HIS A 4 -23.70 -1.68 -31.63
CA HIS A 4 -23.77 -2.37 -30.31
C HIS A 4 -22.39 -2.86 -29.85
N HIS A 5 -21.50 -3.22 -30.79
CA HIS A 5 -20.12 -3.62 -30.47
C HIS A 5 -19.26 -2.42 -30.04
N ARG A 6 -19.50 -1.24 -30.64
CA ARG A 6 -18.77 0.00 -30.29
C ARG A 6 -19.12 0.50 -28.88
N ARG A 7 -20.40 0.52 -28.51
CA ARG A 7 -20.84 0.89 -27.16
C ARG A 7 -20.30 -0.04 -26.06
N LYS A 8 -20.24 -1.36 -26.33
CA LYS A 8 -19.63 -2.32 -25.38
C LYS A 8 -18.14 -2.07 -25.18
N GLY A 9 -17.42 -1.70 -26.24
CA GLY A 9 -15.98 -1.38 -26.17
C GLY A 9 -15.70 -0.09 -25.38
N GLU A 10 -16.52 0.94 -25.60
CA GLU A 10 -16.40 2.22 -24.89
C GLU A 10 -16.70 2.07 -23.38
N HIS A 11 -17.71 1.30 -23.02
CA HIS A 11 -18.04 1.03 -21.63
C HIS A 11 -16.96 0.22 -20.90
N ARG A 12 -16.37 -0.76 -21.58
CA ARG A 12 -15.27 -1.55 -21.03
C ARG A 12 -14.00 -0.73 -20.86
N MET A 13 -13.70 0.18 -21.78
CA MET A 13 -12.55 1.08 -21.68
C MET A 13 -12.70 2.06 -20.53
N SER A 14 -13.91 2.62 -20.34
CA SER A 14 -14.23 3.48 -19.20
C SER A 14 -14.04 2.76 -17.86
N LEU A 15 -14.50 1.52 -17.73
CA LEU A 15 -14.34 0.70 -16.55
C LEU A 15 -12.86 0.43 -16.22
N ILE A 16 -12.05 0.10 -17.21
CA ILE A 16 -10.61 -0.14 -17.00
C ILE A 16 -9.90 1.12 -16.51
N ILE A 17 -10.22 2.28 -17.10
CA ILE A 17 -9.62 3.56 -16.66
C ILE A 17 -10.02 3.87 -15.22
N GLU A 18 -11.28 3.67 -14.87
CA GLU A 18 -11.77 3.88 -13.50
C GLU A 18 -11.06 2.96 -12.50
N LEU A 19 -10.95 1.65 -12.81
CA LEU A 19 -10.23 0.69 -11.98
C LEU A 19 -8.74 0.99 -11.86
N LEU A 20 -8.10 1.51 -12.93
CA LEU A 20 -6.71 1.97 -12.87
C LEU A 20 -6.55 3.18 -11.96
N LEU A 21 -7.46 4.16 -12.02
CA LEU A 21 -7.43 5.33 -11.13
C LEU A 21 -7.63 4.93 -9.67
N ILE A 22 -8.58 4.04 -9.40
CA ILE A 22 -8.79 3.46 -8.06
C ILE A 22 -7.52 2.72 -7.62
N GLY A 23 -6.95 1.87 -8.48
CA GLY A 23 -5.73 1.13 -8.19
C GLY A 23 -4.53 2.02 -7.90
N VAL A 24 -4.35 3.12 -8.64
CA VAL A 24 -3.32 4.12 -8.35
C VAL A 24 -3.57 4.79 -7.00
N GLY A 25 -4.80 5.21 -6.72
CA GLY A 25 -5.14 5.84 -5.44
C GLY A 25 -4.84 4.92 -4.25
N LEU A 26 -5.34 3.68 -4.31
CA LEU A 26 -5.14 2.66 -3.27
C LEU A 26 -3.66 2.23 -3.11
N SER A 27 -2.84 2.37 -4.16
CA SER A 27 -1.43 1.99 -4.10
C SER A 27 -0.52 3.04 -3.47
N MET A 28 -1.02 4.23 -3.14
CA MET A 28 -0.17 5.32 -2.62
C MET A 28 0.43 4.98 -1.26
N ASP A 29 -0.29 4.32 -0.38
CA ASP A 29 0.20 3.90 0.93
C ASP A 29 1.30 2.82 0.79
N ALA A 30 1.07 1.83 -0.07
CA ALA A 30 2.07 0.82 -0.41
C ALA A 30 3.31 1.44 -1.08
N PHE A 31 3.13 2.45 -1.95
CA PHE A 31 4.22 3.21 -2.54
C PHE A 31 5.06 3.92 -1.48
N ALA A 32 4.43 4.63 -0.54
CA ALA A 32 5.14 5.34 0.52
C ALA A 32 6.00 4.38 1.36
N VAL A 33 5.44 3.23 1.75
CA VAL A 33 6.18 2.19 2.49
C VAL A 33 7.29 1.59 1.64
N ALA A 34 7.05 1.32 0.36
CA ALA A 34 8.07 0.80 -0.56
C ALA A 34 9.23 1.78 -0.76
N VAL A 35 8.94 3.09 -0.83
CA VAL A 35 9.98 4.14 -0.84
C VAL A 35 10.82 4.06 0.44
N CYS A 36 10.20 3.95 1.62
CA CYS A 36 10.92 3.83 2.89
C CYS A 36 11.84 2.60 2.92
N LYS A 37 11.36 1.45 2.43
CA LYS A 37 12.20 0.24 2.31
C LYS A 37 13.34 0.43 1.32
N GLY A 38 13.11 1.11 0.19
CA GLY A 38 14.14 1.45 -0.79
C GLY A 38 15.22 2.39 -0.23
N LEU A 39 14.83 3.36 0.61
CA LEU A 39 15.73 4.28 1.30
C LEU A 39 16.74 3.55 2.20
N ALA A 40 16.31 2.48 2.87
CA ALA A 40 17.13 1.67 3.76
C ALA A 40 18.15 0.79 3.02
N MET A 41 17.97 0.55 1.72
CA MET A 41 18.85 -0.28 0.90
C MET A 41 20.09 0.50 0.44
N ARG A 42 21.29 -0.09 0.53
CA ARG A 42 22.51 0.48 -0.09
C ARG A 42 22.46 0.47 -1.61
N LYS A 43 22.00 -0.66 -2.16
CA LYS A 43 21.76 -0.86 -3.61
C LYS A 43 20.43 -1.55 -3.77
N VAL A 44 19.73 -1.27 -4.88
CA VAL A 44 18.47 -1.97 -5.15
C VAL A 44 18.72 -3.47 -5.26
N ASN A 45 18.19 -4.20 -4.30
CA ASN A 45 18.14 -5.65 -4.38
C ASN A 45 16.87 -6.07 -5.14
N LYS A 46 17.04 -6.52 -6.39
CA LYS A 46 15.91 -6.90 -7.26
C LYS A 46 15.01 -7.97 -6.64
N LYS A 47 15.57 -8.92 -5.86
CA LYS A 47 14.77 -9.94 -5.16
C LYS A 47 13.92 -9.32 -4.06
N GLN A 48 14.49 -8.42 -3.25
CA GLN A 48 13.74 -7.72 -2.22
C GLN A 48 12.67 -6.81 -2.83
N ALA A 49 12.96 -6.06 -3.89
CA ALA A 49 11.98 -5.24 -4.60
C ALA A 49 10.82 -6.09 -5.15
N LEU A 50 11.11 -7.26 -5.71
CA LEU A 50 10.09 -8.19 -6.18
C LEU A 50 9.22 -8.73 -5.03
N ILE A 51 9.82 -9.10 -3.90
CA ILE A 51 9.10 -9.57 -2.71
C ILE A 51 8.19 -8.46 -2.17
N ILE A 52 8.68 -7.24 -2.04
CA ILE A 52 7.91 -6.06 -1.61
C ILE A 52 6.72 -5.85 -2.53
N GLY A 53 6.94 -5.85 -3.85
CA GLY A 53 5.87 -5.73 -4.83
C GLY A 53 4.83 -6.85 -4.71
N LEU A 54 5.27 -8.11 -4.55
CA LEU A 54 4.38 -9.25 -4.39
C LEU A 54 3.55 -9.18 -3.11
N PHE A 55 4.13 -8.76 -1.98
CA PHE A 55 3.39 -8.57 -0.74
C PHE A 55 2.33 -7.47 -0.91
N PHE A 56 2.72 -6.28 -1.33
CA PHE A 56 1.76 -5.18 -1.45
C PHE A 56 0.73 -5.43 -2.55
N GLY A 57 1.14 -5.86 -3.75
CA GLY A 57 0.22 -6.17 -4.84
C GLY A 57 -0.70 -7.34 -4.52
N GLY A 58 -0.18 -8.38 -3.85
CA GLY A 58 -0.94 -9.55 -3.44
C GLY A 58 -2.01 -9.21 -2.39
N PHE A 59 -1.65 -8.47 -1.34
CA PHE A 59 -2.61 -8.04 -0.33
C PHE A 59 -3.60 -7.01 -0.88
N GLN A 60 -3.17 -6.13 -1.77
CA GLN A 60 -4.04 -5.16 -2.42
C GLN A 60 -5.04 -5.81 -3.40
N ALA A 61 -4.79 -7.02 -3.87
CA ALA A 61 -5.76 -7.84 -4.60
C ALA A 61 -6.63 -8.68 -3.65
N LEU A 62 -6.03 -9.25 -2.59
CA LEU A 62 -6.70 -10.10 -1.63
C LEU A 62 -7.76 -9.36 -0.80
N MET A 63 -7.45 -8.15 -0.33
CA MET A 63 -8.34 -7.39 0.54
C MET A 63 -9.65 -6.98 -0.15
N PRO A 64 -9.67 -6.41 -1.38
CA PRO A 64 -10.96 -6.15 -2.02
C PRO A 64 -11.71 -7.43 -2.38
N PHE A 65 -11.03 -8.55 -2.62
CA PHE A 65 -11.71 -9.84 -2.77
C PHE A 65 -12.41 -10.26 -1.48
N LEU A 66 -11.74 -10.14 -0.33
CA LEU A 66 -12.33 -10.42 0.99
C LEU A 66 -13.47 -9.45 1.29
N GLY A 67 -13.30 -8.15 1.02
CA GLY A 67 -14.32 -7.14 1.17
C GLY A 67 -15.56 -7.43 0.33
N TRP A 68 -15.37 -7.82 -0.92
CA TRP A 68 -16.45 -8.24 -1.81
C TRP A 68 -17.19 -9.49 -1.29
N ALA A 69 -16.45 -10.51 -0.86
CA ALA A 69 -17.01 -11.72 -0.30
C ALA A 69 -17.81 -11.45 1.00
N LEU A 70 -17.35 -10.52 1.83
CA LEU A 70 -18.04 -10.06 3.02
C LEU A 70 -19.26 -9.20 2.67
N GLY A 71 -19.13 -8.25 1.73
CA GLY A 71 -20.22 -7.38 1.27
C GLY A 71 -21.40 -8.15 0.68
N THR A 72 -21.13 -9.30 0.04
CA THR A 72 -22.21 -10.19 -0.48
C THR A 72 -22.93 -10.97 0.62
N ARG A 73 -22.38 -11.05 1.83
CA ARG A 73 -22.93 -11.88 2.93
C ARG A 73 -23.36 -11.11 4.18
N PHE A 74 -22.78 -9.93 4.45
CA PHE A 74 -22.95 -9.22 5.72
C PHE A 74 -23.05 -7.69 5.52
N GLU A 75 -24.26 -7.20 5.38
CA GLU A 75 -24.53 -5.78 5.14
C GLU A 75 -24.32 -4.84 6.34
N SER A 76 -24.05 -5.32 7.55
CA SER A 76 -24.18 -4.49 8.77
C SER A 76 -23.03 -4.48 9.80
N TYR A 77 -21.89 -5.15 9.59
CA TYR A 77 -20.93 -5.37 10.69
C TYR A 77 -19.52 -4.77 10.56
N ILE A 78 -19.11 -4.09 9.48
CA ILE A 78 -17.69 -3.92 9.15
C ILE A 78 -17.12 -2.49 9.31
N THR A 79 -17.64 -1.55 10.03
CA THR A 79 -17.16 -0.16 9.86
C THR A 79 -16.34 0.47 11.01
N ASN A 80 -16.12 -0.17 12.15
CA ASN A 80 -15.60 0.61 13.30
C ASN A 80 -14.21 0.26 13.84
N ILE A 81 -13.56 -0.84 13.44
CA ILE A 81 -12.33 -1.32 14.09
C ILE A 81 -11.09 -1.17 13.20
N ASP A 82 -11.24 -1.20 11.89
CA ASP A 82 -10.13 -1.35 10.93
C ASP A 82 -9.16 -0.17 10.92
N HIS A 83 -9.67 1.05 11.05
CA HIS A 83 -8.87 2.29 11.00
C HIS A 83 -7.99 2.48 12.23
N TRP A 84 -8.41 2.03 13.40
CA TRP A 84 -7.60 2.06 14.62
C TRP A 84 -6.41 1.11 14.53
N ILE A 85 -6.62 -0.09 13.96
CA ILE A 85 -5.55 -1.06 13.75
C ILE A 85 -4.52 -0.50 12.76
N ALA A 86 -4.97 0.06 11.63
CA ALA A 86 -4.09 0.68 10.64
C ALA A 86 -3.28 1.83 11.25
N PHE A 87 -3.91 2.72 12.03
CA PHE A 87 -3.23 3.82 12.71
C PHE A 87 -2.15 3.31 13.67
N ILE A 88 -2.48 2.37 14.56
CA ILE A 88 -1.53 1.84 15.55
C ILE A 88 -0.33 1.19 14.85
N LEU A 89 -0.56 0.38 13.81
CA LEU A 89 0.49 -0.28 13.04
C LEU A 89 1.40 0.71 12.33
N LEU A 90 0.84 1.69 11.61
CA LEU A 90 1.59 2.71 10.90
C LEU A 90 2.36 3.64 11.84
N ALA A 91 1.75 4.03 12.96
CA ALA A 91 2.40 4.85 13.99
C ALA A 91 3.55 4.10 14.66
N PHE A 92 3.38 2.79 14.95
CA PHE A 92 4.43 1.96 15.54
C PHE A 92 5.63 1.81 14.59
N ILE A 93 5.39 1.52 13.32
CA ILE A 93 6.45 1.31 12.32
C ILE A 93 7.14 2.63 11.99
N GLY A 94 6.37 3.70 11.76
CA GLY A 94 6.93 5.03 11.52
C GLY A 94 7.75 5.53 12.72
N GLY A 95 7.26 5.30 13.94
CA GLY A 95 7.98 5.62 15.16
C GLY A 95 9.29 4.84 15.30
N LYS A 96 9.27 3.52 15.02
CA LYS A 96 10.47 2.68 15.00
C LYS A 96 11.51 3.21 14.01
N MET A 97 11.11 3.55 12.79
CA MET A 97 12.01 4.11 11.76
C MET A 97 12.67 5.41 12.22
N VAL A 98 11.89 6.33 12.81
CA VAL A 98 12.42 7.60 13.33
C VAL A 98 13.41 7.36 14.46
N ILE A 99 13.08 6.46 15.41
CA ILE A 99 13.97 6.13 16.55
C ILE A 99 15.28 5.52 16.04
N GLU A 100 15.23 4.59 15.07
CA GLU A 100 16.42 3.96 14.50
C GLU A 100 17.30 4.97 13.75
N ALA A 101 16.69 5.93 13.04
CA ALA A 101 17.43 6.97 12.31
C ALA A 101 18.10 8.00 13.23
N VAL A 102 17.58 8.22 14.45
CA VAL A 102 18.12 9.17 15.43
C VAL A 102 19.21 8.54 16.30
N LYS A 103 19.20 7.21 16.50
CA LYS A 103 20.25 6.52 17.25
C LYS A 103 21.62 6.79 16.63
N PRO A 104 22.67 7.02 17.45
CA PRO A 104 24.04 7.09 16.96
C PRO A 104 24.35 5.78 16.22
N GLU A 105 24.96 5.88 15.04
CA GLU A 105 25.52 4.69 14.38
C GLU A 105 26.62 4.15 15.30
N GLU A 106 26.33 3.13 16.11
CA GLU A 106 27.38 2.29 16.65
C GLU A 106 28.11 1.70 15.44
N TYR A 107 29.41 1.97 15.36
CA TYR A 107 30.33 1.47 14.32
C TYR A 107 30.41 -0.06 14.44
N ASP A 108 29.38 -0.75 14.01
CA ASP A 108 29.44 -2.18 13.73
C ASP A 108 29.96 -2.35 12.30
N GLU A 109 31.23 -2.65 12.20
CA GLU A 109 31.88 -3.08 10.94
C GLU A 109 31.21 -4.31 10.29
N ILE A 110 30.21 -4.88 10.94
CA ILE A 110 29.43 -6.07 10.49
C ILE A 110 28.28 -5.68 9.56
N LYS A 111 27.90 -4.40 9.42
CA LYS A 111 26.81 -3.94 8.51
C LYS A 111 27.27 -3.74 7.06
N GLN A 112 28.11 -4.64 6.51
CA GLN A 112 28.44 -4.65 5.08
C GLN A 112 27.37 -5.31 4.19
N MET A 113 26.37 -5.93 4.76
CA MET A 113 25.26 -6.54 4.02
C MET A 113 23.97 -5.74 4.22
N ASP A 114 23.20 -5.57 3.14
CA ASP A 114 21.85 -5.03 3.23
C ASP A 114 21.05 -5.82 4.28
N PRO A 115 20.30 -5.16 5.18
CA PRO A 115 19.53 -5.87 6.20
C PRO A 115 18.59 -6.87 5.52
N PRO A 116 18.50 -8.12 6.03
CA PRO A 116 17.57 -9.09 5.50
C PRO A 116 16.14 -8.53 5.61
N LEU A 117 15.34 -8.74 4.56
CA LEU A 117 13.94 -8.33 4.57
C LEU A 117 13.19 -9.14 5.62
N ASP A 118 12.65 -8.48 6.65
CA ASP A 118 11.79 -9.15 7.63
C ASP A 118 10.40 -9.40 7.03
N LEU A 119 10.13 -10.67 6.73
CA LEU A 119 8.85 -11.07 6.14
C LEU A 119 7.67 -10.84 7.08
N LYS A 120 7.87 -10.89 8.41
CA LYS A 120 6.80 -10.62 9.39
C LYS A 120 6.43 -9.14 9.36
N GLU A 121 7.44 -8.27 9.32
CA GLU A 121 7.21 -6.83 9.17
C GLU A 121 6.52 -6.53 7.84
N MET A 122 6.94 -7.17 6.73
CA MET A 122 6.30 -7.01 5.43
C MET A 122 4.84 -7.45 5.42
N PHE A 123 4.52 -8.55 6.10
CA PHE A 123 3.16 -9.04 6.24
C PHE A 123 2.26 -8.03 6.97
N VAL A 124 2.73 -7.49 8.09
CA VAL A 124 2.01 -6.48 8.87
C VAL A 124 1.81 -5.20 8.07
N LEU A 125 2.85 -4.74 7.37
CA LEU A 125 2.78 -3.56 6.50
C LEU A 125 1.78 -3.75 5.36
N ALA A 126 1.80 -4.92 4.71
CA ALA A 126 0.91 -5.22 3.60
C ALA A 126 -0.56 -5.25 4.05
N ILE A 127 -0.86 -5.79 5.23
CA ILE A 127 -2.21 -5.72 5.81
C ILE A 127 -2.57 -4.25 6.08
N ALA A 128 -1.71 -3.51 6.78
CA ALA A 128 -2.00 -2.13 7.17
C ALA A 128 -2.28 -1.20 5.98
N THR A 129 -1.51 -1.36 4.89
CA THR A 129 -1.65 -0.54 3.67
C THR A 129 -2.78 -0.98 2.74
N SER A 130 -3.45 -2.10 3.00
CA SER A 130 -4.52 -2.63 2.14
C SER A 130 -5.89 -2.70 2.83
N ILE A 131 -6.02 -2.13 4.03
CA ILE A 131 -7.32 -2.09 4.76
C ILE A 131 -8.36 -1.26 4.01
N ASP A 132 -7.96 -0.15 3.40
CA ASP A 132 -8.80 0.70 2.56
C ASP A 132 -9.34 -0.06 1.34
N ALA A 133 -8.53 -0.95 0.77
CA ALA A 133 -8.93 -1.82 -0.33
C ALA A 133 -10.03 -2.82 0.08
N LEU A 134 -10.10 -3.22 1.35
CA LEU A 134 -11.20 -4.04 1.86
C LEU A 134 -12.53 -3.29 1.79
N ALA A 135 -12.56 -2.02 2.20
CA ALA A 135 -13.75 -1.17 2.09
C ALA A 135 -14.19 -0.97 0.64
N VAL A 136 -13.22 -0.76 -0.28
CA VAL A 136 -13.49 -0.67 -1.73
C VAL A 136 -14.08 -1.98 -2.25
N GLY A 137 -13.60 -3.13 -1.78
CA GLY A 137 -14.16 -4.45 -2.13
C GLY A 137 -15.63 -4.61 -1.73
N ILE A 138 -16.01 -4.13 -0.55
CA ILE A 138 -17.41 -4.10 -0.11
C ILE A 138 -18.25 -3.24 -1.09
N THR A 139 -17.75 -2.07 -1.45
CA THR A 139 -18.39 -1.18 -2.43
C THR A 139 -18.56 -1.87 -3.79
N PHE A 140 -17.56 -2.63 -4.24
CA PHE A 140 -17.65 -3.41 -5.48
C PHE A 140 -18.73 -4.48 -5.44
N ALA A 141 -19.01 -5.07 -4.28
CA ALA A 141 -20.12 -6.01 -4.12
C ALA A 141 -21.46 -5.32 -4.35
N PHE A 142 -21.68 -4.13 -3.77
CA PHE A 142 -22.93 -3.38 -3.94
C PHE A 142 -23.12 -2.82 -5.34
N LEU A 143 -22.05 -2.33 -5.96
CA LEU A 143 -22.09 -1.77 -7.31
C LEU A 143 -21.98 -2.84 -8.42
N GLN A 144 -21.90 -4.13 -8.03
CA GLN A 144 -21.79 -5.27 -8.96
C GLN A 144 -20.64 -5.16 -9.96
N TYR A 145 -19.48 -4.63 -9.50
CA TYR A 145 -18.26 -4.57 -10.30
C TYR A 145 -17.73 -5.99 -10.60
N PRO A 146 -17.11 -6.21 -11.77
CA PRO A 146 -16.48 -7.48 -12.10
C PRO A 146 -15.27 -7.71 -11.23
N ILE A 147 -15.43 -8.45 -10.12
CA ILE A 147 -14.43 -8.56 -9.07
C ILE A 147 -13.07 -9.06 -9.57
N VAL A 148 -13.05 -10.07 -10.45
CA VAL A 148 -11.81 -10.65 -10.96
C VAL A 148 -10.98 -9.63 -11.77
N GLU A 149 -11.64 -8.84 -12.64
CA GLU A 149 -10.97 -7.77 -13.39
C GLU A 149 -10.47 -6.68 -12.42
N SER A 150 -11.29 -6.31 -11.45
CA SER A 150 -10.98 -5.26 -10.46
C SER A 150 -9.75 -5.61 -9.62
N ILE A 151 -9.72 -6.78 -8.98
CA ILE A 151 -8.60 -7.21 -8.13
C ILE A 151 -7.32 -7.41 -8.93
N THR A 152 -7.42 -7.86 -10.17
CA THR A 152 -6.26 -8.03 -11.04
C THR A 152 -5.64 -6.68 -11.40
N ILE A 153 -6.45 -5.71 -11.82
CA ILE A 153 -5.96 -4.37 -12.16
C ILE A 153 -5.36 -3.69 -10.93
N ILE A 154 -6.06 -3.69 -9.80
CA ILE A 154 -5.59 -3.06 -8.55
C ILE A 154 -4.30 -3.72 -8.07
N GLY A 155 -4.24 -5.06 -8.01
CA GLY A 155 -3.06 -5.78 -7.57
C GLY A 155 -1.84 -5.57 -8.47
N CYS A 156 -2.02 -5.63 -9.79
CA CYS A 156 -0.94 -5.36 -10.75
C CYS A 156 -0.46 -3.92 -10.69
N THR A 157 -1.36 -2.95 -10.56
CA THR A 157 -1.01 -1.53 -10.42
C THR A 157 -0.19 -1.32 -9.16
N THR A 158 -0.64 -1.85 -8.02
CA THR A 158 0.08 -1.73 -6.74
C THR A 158 1.44 -2.43 -6.80
N PHE A 159 1.53 -3.61 -7.41
CA PHE A 159 2.79 -4.31 -7.62
C PHE A 159 3.81 -3.45 -8.38
N CYS A 160 3.41 -2.89 -9.52
CA CYS A 160 4.29 -2.03 -10.33
C CYS A 160 4.69 -0.75 -9.59
N ILE A 161 3.74 -0.09 -8.94
CA ILE A 161 3.96 1.15 -8.18
C ILE A 161 4.87 0.90 -6.98
N SER A 162 4.71 -0.21 -6.27
CA SER A 162 5.57 -0.58 -5.14
C SER A 162 7.00 -0.86 -5.57
N ILE A 163 7.21 -1.57 -6.67
CA ILE A 163 8.55 -1.76 -7.23
C ILE A 163 9.17 -0.41 -7.59
N ALA A 164 8.43 0.47 -8.29
CA ALA A 164 8.89 1.81 -8.62
C ALA A 164 9.25 2.59 -7.34
N GLY A 165 8.46 2.47 -6.27
CA GLY A 165 8.72 3.05 -4.97
C GLY A 165 10.06 2.64 -4.38
N VAL A 166 10.41 1.35 -4.43
CA VAL A 166 11.72 0.86 -3.96
C VAL A 166 12.86 1.51 -4.74
N TYR A 167 12.77 1.61 -6.08
CA TYR A 167 13.81 2.25 -6.89
C TYR A 167 13.93 3.74 -6.60
N VAL A 168 12.80 4.44 -6.50
CA VAL A 168 12.76 5.86 -6.12
C VAL A 168 13.39 6.06 -4.75
N GLY A 169 13.00 5.26 -3.75
CA GLY A 169 13.55 5.32 -2.41
C GLY A 169 15.06 5.10 -2.39
N ASN A 170 15.55 4.08 -3.07
CA ASN A 170 16.99 3.80 -3.12
C ASN A 170 17.79 4.93 -3.80
N PHE A 171 17.27 5.50 -4.89
CA PHE A 171 17.92 6.63 -5.57
C PHE A 171 18.10 7.83 -4.64
N PHE A 172 17.06 8.17 -3.87
CA PHE A 172 17.14 9.26 -2.89
C PHE A 172 17.92 8.90 -1.63
N GLY A 173 17.85 7.63 -1.17
CA GLY A 173 18.50 7.14 0.04
C GLY A 173 20.01 7.18 -0.03
N ASN A 174 20.60 6.85 -1.17
CA ASN A 174 22.05 6.89 -1.38
C ASN A 174 22.65 8.29 -1.17
N LYS A 175 21.87 9.36 -1.34
CA LYS A 175 22.34 10.74 -1.18
C LYS A 175 22.01 11.33 0.20
N TYR A 176 20.91 10.88 0.85
CA TYR A 176 20.37 11.52 2.06
C TYR A 176 19.82 10.51 3.08
N LYS A 177 20.46 9.35 3.27
CA LYS A 177 19.96 8.20 4.05
C LYS A 177 19.26 8.59 5.35
N LYS A 178 19.96 9.25 6.28
CA LYS A 178 19.42 9.62 7.59
C LYS A 178 18.22 10.56 7.51
N ARG A 179 18.28 11.56 6.63
CA ARG A 179 17.17 12.51 6.45
C ARG A 179 15.97 11.82 5.80
N ALA A 180 16.21 10.91 4.86
CA ALA A 180 15.19 10.18 4.17
C ALA A 180 14.45 9.18 5.08
N GLU A 181 15.17 8.50 6.00
CA GLU A 181 14.56 7.61 7.00
C GLU A 181 13.66 8.39 7.98
N ILE A 182 14.10 9.56 8.44
CA ILE A 182 13.27 10.44 9.30
C ILE A 182 12.03 10.91 8.56
N VAL A 183 12.18 11.40 7.32
CA VAL A 183 11.06 11.88 6.49
C VAL A 183 10.09 10.72 6.20
N GLY A 184 10.60 9.54 5.85
CA GLY A 184 9.77 8.36 5.61
C GLY A 184 8.97 7.94 6.85
N GLY A 185 9.60 7.89 8.01
CA GLY A 185 8.92 7.59 9.28
C GLY A 185 7.84 8.63 9.63
N ILE A 186 8.12 9.92 9.42
CA ILE A 186 7.13 10.99 9.62
C ILE A 186 5.95 10.82 8.65
N ILE A 187 6.20 10.53 7.37
CA ILE A 187 5.15 10.30 6.37
C ILE A 187 4.24 9.14 6.80
N LEU A 188 4.79 8.02 7.27
CA LEU A 188 3.99 6.88 7.74
C LEU A 188 3.11 7.26 8.94
N ILE A 189 3.63 8.03 9.90
CA ILE A 189 2.85 8.54 11.03
C ILE A 189 1.72 9.45 10.54
N LEU A 190 2.01 10.36 9.61
CA LEU A 190 1.01 11.28 9.06
C LEU A 190 -0.08 10.54 8.27
N ILE A 191 0.26 9.48 7.52
CA ILE A 191 -0.71 8.61 6.84
C ILE A 191 -1.62 7.94 7.88
N GLY A 192 -1.04 7.38 8.94
CA GLY A 192 -1.82 6.76 10.02
C GLY A 192 -2.77 7.75 10.70
N VAL A 193 -2.29 8.97 10.99
CA VAL A 193 -3.10 10.05 11.57
C VAL A 193 -4.22 10.46 10.59
N LYS A 194 -3.92 10.61 9.30
CA LYS A 194 -4.92 10.93 8.27
C LYS A 194 -6.04 9.90 8.26
N ILE A 195 -5.71 8.61 8.18
CA ILE A 195 -6.68 7.51 8.19
C ILE A 195 -7.57 7.58 9.44
N LEU A 196 -6.99 7.85 10.62
CA LEU A 196 -7.73 7.99 11.85
C LEU A 196 -8.68 9.19 11.84
N LEU A 197 -8.23 10.36 11.35
CA LEU A 197 -9.03 11.58 11.31
C LEU A 197 -10.17 11.49 10.29
N GLU A 198 -9.97 10.83 9.15
CA GLU A 198 -11.02 10.54 8.18
C GLU A 198 -12.10 9.65 8.79
N HIS A 199 -11.69 8.61 9.54
CA HIS A 199 -12.63 7.73 10.22
C HIS A 199 -13.44 8.44 11.33
N LEU A 200 -12.81 9.36 12.06
CA LEU A 200 -13.48 10.14 13.10
C LEU A 200 -14.40 11.25 12.53
N GLY A 201 -14.49 11.40 11.20
CA GLY A 201 -15.32 12.40 10.55
C GLY A 201 -14.84 13.85 10.76
N ILE A 202 -13.60 14.03 11.22
CA ILE A 202 -12.99 15.36 11.46
C ILE A 202 -12.45 15.95 10.15
N LEU A 203 -12.01 15.09 9.21
CA LEU A 203 -11.62 15.44 7.85
C LEU A 203 -12.58 14.78 6.87
N ALA A 204 -13.62 15.50 6.47
CA ALA A 204 -14.43 15.17 5.31
C ALA A 204 -13.79 15.88 4.10
N LEU A 205 -12.98 15.16 3.34
CA LEU A 205 -12.53 15.56 2.01
C LEU A 205 -13.21 14.69 0.98
#